data_af51584fb6f4e02dbb82638583c89e3a
#
_entry.id   af51584fb6f4e02dbb82638583c89e3a
#
_cell.length_a   1.000
_cell.length_b   1.000
_cell.length_c   1.000
_cell.angle_alpha   90.00
_cell.angle_beta   90.00
_cell.angle_gamma   90.00
#
_symmetry.space_group_name_H-M   'P 1'
#
loop_
_entity.id
_entity.type
_entity.pdbx_description
1 polymer ?
#
loop_
_entity_poly.entity_id
_entity_poly.type
_entity_poly.pdbx_seq_one_letter_code
_entity_poly.pdbx_strand_id
1 'polypeptide(L)'
;MRSQFAWNAGFLGALLAFSAGGGATAATVMAFDEADNGAAAQPRTMILDTDRLRMSTAATDVVFRGDLNKVWVLRSKDHTYLELTPGSLGQIGARMDQAVGQMKEKLAVLPEAQRKQIEAMMAARMGQGAPAAPPQVAYEKAGDSRTVGDWSCAPFQIVVGGKASSEVCIAKLSELGLSRDELTGFASFGAFMAKMTAAMGALRSPMTSINFDSMTKAIGFDGFPVQTTTKFGDGGRQIVVTLKSIQRQAPPAGAFDIPAGYTKIDFASMGRLLAPE
;
A
#
# COMPACT_ATOMS: atom_id res chain seq x y z
N MET A 1 54.71 57.00 27.65
CA MET A 1 55.54 55.91 28.17
C MET A 1 54.83 54.63 27.77
N ARG A 2 55.23 54.04 26.69
CA ARG A 2 56.13 52.89 26.47
C ARG A 2 55.85 51.75 27.43
N SER A 3 55.31 50.63 26.93
CA SER A 3 55.98 49.37 26.63
C SER A 3 54.95 48.30 26.27
N GLN A 4 54.99 47.75 25.07
CA GLN A 4 55.62 46.49 24.64
C GLN A 4 54.90 45.23 25.19
N PHE A 5 54.22 44.53 24.35
CA PHE A 5 54.59 43.38 23.52
C PHE A 5 54.68 42.05 24.24
N ALA A 6 53.85 41.11 23.86
CA ALA A 6 54.32 39.74 23.53
C ALA A 6 53.28 39.02 22.68
N TRP A 7 53.70 38.67 21.49
CA TRP A 7 53.06 37.68 20.59
C TRP A 7 53.23 36.29 21.18
N ASN A 8 52.14 35.51 21.19
CA ASN A 8 52.27 34.06 21.21
C ASN A 8 51.38 33.49 20.12
N ALA A 9 52.03 33.03 19.05
CA ALA A 9 51.46 32.21 18.00
C ALA A 9 51.20 30.82 18.55
N GLY A 10 49.96 30.46 18.75
CA GLY A 10 49.48 29.11 19.03
C GLY A 10 48.81 28.57 17.77
N PHE A 11 49.54 27.77 16.99
CA PHE A 11 48.99 26.95 15.94
C PHE A 11 48.05 25.91 16.56
N LEU A 12 46.77 26.12 16.50
CA LEU A 12 45.77 25.08 16.73
C LEU A 12 45.42 24.49 15.36
N GLY A 13 45.99 23.34 15.05
CA GLY A 13 45.64 22.49 13.95
C GLY A 13 44.17 22.02 14.14
N ALA A 14 43.26 22.55 13.33
CA ALA A 14 41.94 22.02 13.19
C ALA A 14 42.03 20.67 12.46
N LEU A 15 41.94 19.59 13.22
CA LEU A 15 41.63 18.27 12.68
C LEU A 15 40.23 18.32 12.10
N LEU A 16 40.13 18.51 10.80
CA LEU A 16 38.90 18.21 10.05
C LEU A 16 38.68 16.71 10.10
N ALA A 17 37.88 16.26 11.06
CA ALA A 17 37.29 14.93 11.02
C ALA A 17 36.36 14.88 9.81
N PHE A 18 36.85 14.37 8.70
CA PHE A 18 36.01 13.87 7.62
C PHE A 18 35.21 12.70 8.20
N SER A 19 34.03 12.97 8.72
CA SER A 19 33.00 11.94 8.87
C SER A 19 32.67 11.48 7.45
N ALA A 20 33.15 10.29 7.09
CA ALA A 20 32.65 9.54 5.94
C ALA A 20 31.17 9.25 6.21
N GLY A 21 30.33 10.21 5.91
CA GLY A 21 28.90 10.01 5.81
C GLY A 21 28.68 9.02 4.68
N GLY A 22 28.40 7.76 5.03
CA GLY A 22 27.90 6.78 4.07
C GLY A 22 26.73 7.46 3.36
N GLY A 23 26.84 7.69 2.06
CA GLY A 23 25.83 8.36 1.26
C GLY A 23 24.52 7.60 1.39
N ALA A 24 23.60 8.13 2.20
CA ALA A 24 22.23 7.65 2.21
C ALA A 24 21.70 7.87 0.78
N THR A 25 21.38 6.79 0.09
CA THR A 25 20.71 6.87 -1.22
C THR A 25 19.44 7.68 -1.03
N ALA A 26 19.23 8.64 -1.92
CA ALA A 26 18.02 9.47 -1.87
C ALA A 26 16.80 8.58 -2.13
N ALA A 27 15.84 8.61 -1.23
CA ALA A 27 14.53 8.00 -1.42
C ALA A 27 13.61 8.94 -2.21
N THR A 28 12.65 8.38 -2.93
CA THR A 28 11.60 9.14 -3.58
C THR A 28 10.46 9.35 -2.59
N VAL A 29 10.17 10.60 -2.27
CA VAL A 29 9.07 10.99 -1.37
C VAL A 29 7.97 11.63 -2.19
N MET A 30 6.77 11.07 -2.13
CA MET A 30 5.58 11.55 -2.81
C MET A 30 4.55 12.02 -1.78
N ALA A 31 4.03 13.22 -1.95
CA ALA A 31 2.91 13.73 -1.16
C ALA A 31 1.62 13.64 -1.98
N PHE A 32 0.54 13.26 -1.32
CA PHE A 32 -0.80 13.15 -1.90
C PHE A 32 -1.82 13.83 -1.00
N ASP A 33 -2.92 14.24 -1.60
CA ASP A 33 -4.15 14.61 -0.90
C ASP A 33 -5.20 13.52 -1.11
N GLU A 34 -5.87 13.11 -0.04
CA GLU A 34 -7.03 12.23 -0.08
C GLU A 34 -8.28 12.97 0.34
N ALA A 35 -9.30 13.00 -0.51
CA ALA A 35 -10.63 13.53 -0.22
C ALA A 35 -11.66 12.39 -0.21
N ASP A 36 -12.45 12.29 0.85
CA ASP A 36 -13.55 11.34 1.01
C ASP A 36 -14.87 12.08 0.82
N ASN A 37 -15.66 11.71 -0.20
CA ASN A 37 -16.93 12.35 -0.54
C ASN A 37 -16.85 13.89 -0.65
N GLY A 38 -15.75 14.43 -1.15
CA GLY A 38 -15.54 15.87 -1.23
C GLY A 38 -15.29 16.57 0.11
N ALA A 39 -15.07 15.82 1.19
CA ALA A 39 -14.60 16.38 2.46
C ALA A 39 -13.23 17.04 2.31
N ALA A 40 -12.82 17.79 3.34
CA ALA A 40 -11.50 18.39 3.39
C ALA A 40 -10.39 17.34 3.15
N ALA A 41 -9.49 17.66 2.25
CA ALA A 41 -8.40 16.76 1.87
C ALA A 41 -7.49 16.46 3.07
N GLN A 42 -7.13 15.20 3.22
CA GLN A 42 -6.18 14.72 4.23
C GLN A 42 -4.84 14.39 3.55
N PRO A 43 -3.72 14.81 4.13
CA PRO A 43 -2.41 14.53 3.57
C PRO A 43 -2.06 13.06 3.69
N ARG A 44 -1.46 12.52 2.64
CA ARG A 44 -0.81 11.21 2.60
C ARG A 44 0.61 11.34 2.12
N THR A 45 1.47 10.47 2.57
CA THR A 45 2.86 10.43 2.13
C THR A 45 3.25 9.02 1.73
N MET A 46 4.01 8.90 0.66
CA MET A 46 4.66 7.66 0.25
C MET A 46 6.17 7.91 0.18
N ILE A 47 6.93 7.05 0.84
CA ILE A 47 8.39 7.05 0.78
C ILE A 47 8.81 5.75 0.11
N LEU A 48 9.55 5.86 -0.98
CA LEU A 48 10.05 4.73 -1.77
C LEU A 48 11.56 4.69 -1.68
N ASP A 49 12.08 3.51 -1.42
CA ASP A 49 13.48 3.16 -1.54
C ASP A 49 13.58 1.85 -2.35
N THR A 50 14.76 1.34 -2.63
CA THR A 50 15.01 0.24 -3.58
C THR A 50 14.08 -0.96 -3.40
N ASP A 51 13.88 -1.43 -2.17
CA ASP A 51 13.03 -2.57 -1.83
C ASP A 51 12.13 -2.31 -0.61
N ARG A 52 12.00 -1.04 -0.24
CA ARG A 52 11.23 -0.59 0.93
C ARG A 52 10.22 0.47 0.52
N LEU A 53 9.07 0.44 1.17
CA LEU A 53 8.02 1.42 0.95
C LEU A 53 7.37 1.75 2.30
N ARG A 54 7.08 3.04 2.53
CA ARG A 54 6.17 3.47 3.58
C ARG A 54 5.06 4.30 2.97
N MET A 55 3.82 3.95 3.28
CA MET A 55 2.64 4.77 3.00
C MET A 55 2.05 5.22 4.33
N SER A 56 1.90 6.52 4.50
CA SER A 56 1.39 7.14 5.73
C SER A 56 0.10 7.88 5.47
N THR A 57 -0.88 7.67 6.34
CA THR A 57 -2.11 8.46 6.46
C THR A 57 -2.18 9.05 7.85
N ALA A 58 -3.21 9.84 8.16
CA ALA A 58 -3.42 10.37 9.51
C ALA A 58 -3.57 9.28 10.60
N ALA A 59 -4.08 8.10 10.23
CA ALA A 59 -4.43 7.04 11.19
C ALA A 59 -3.53 5.80 11.11
N THR A 60 -2.96 5.54 9.95
CA THR A 60 -2.31 4.25 9.66
C THR A 60 -1.09 4.44 8.79
N ASP A 61 -0.02 3.71 9.12
CA ASP A 61 1.13 3.55 8.26
C ASP A 61 1.22 2.10 7.77
N VAL A 62 1.53 1.94 6.50
CA VAL A 62 1.90 0.66 5.91
C VAL A 62 3.37 0.71 5.58
N VAL A 63 4.16 -0.15 6.20
CA VAL A 63 5.62 -0.24 5.98
C VAL A 63 5.94 -1.59 5.37
N PHE A 64 6.41 -1.57 4.15
CA PHE A 64 6.93 -2.75 3.47
C PHE A 64 8.45 -2.81 3.59
N ARG A 65 8.96 -3.97 3.98
CA ARG A 65 10.38 -4.34 4.09
C ARG A 65 10.62 -5.55 3.20
N GLY A 66 10.95 -5.31 1.92
CA GLY A 66 11.27 -6.37 0.98
C GLY A 66 12.48 -7.20 1.41
N ASP A 67 13.48 -6.54 1.98
CA ASP A 67 14.67 -7.17 2.59
C ASP A 67 14.32 -8.16 3.72
N LEU A 68 13.21 -7.93 4.44
CA LEU A 68 12.71 -8.80 5.50
C LEU A 68 11.52 -9.68 5.05
N ASN A 69 11.05 -9.48 3.81
CA ASN A 69 9.85 -10.14 3.26
C ASN A 69 8.62 -9.98 4.16
N LYS A 70 8.36 -8.74 4.61
CA LYS A 70 7.32 -8.38 5.59
C LYS A 70 6.60 -7.10 5.23
N VAL A 71 5.36 -7.01 5.71
CA VAL A 71 4.61 -5.76 5.79
C VAL A 71 4.20 -5.55 7.25
N TRP A 72 4.36 -4.33 7.73
CA TRP A 72 3.78 -3.88 8.98
C TRP A 72 2.66 -2.89 8.70
N VAL A 73 1.53 -3.08 9.36
CA VAL A 73 0.43 -2.12 9.38
C VAL A 73 0.40 -1.52 10.78
N LEU A 74 0.80 -0.26 10.90
CA LEU A 74 0.91 0.46 12.15
C LEU A 74 -0.33 1.33 12.36
N ARG A 75 -0.87 1.36 13.56
CA ARG A 75 -2.00 2.20 13.96
C ARG A 75 -1.52 3.21 14.98
N SER A 76 -1.58 4.49 14.60
CA SER A 76 -1.06 5.56 15.45
C SER A 76 -1.92 5.81 16.69
N LYS A 77 -3.24 5.56 16.60
CA LYS A 77 -4.21 5.83 17.68
C LYS A 77 -3.94 5.02 18.96
N ASP A 78 -3.59 3.76 18.81
CA ASP A 78 -3.42 2.80 19.91
C ASP A 78 -2.00 2.23 20.02
N HIS A 79 -1.06 2.78 19.25
CA HIS A 79 0.34 2.35 19.19
C HIS A 79 0.47 0.83 19.02
N THR A 80 -0.30 0.28 18.09
CA THR A 80 -0.25 -1.14 17.76
C THR A 80 0.22 -1.38 16.35
N TYR A 81 0.77 -2.56 16.07
CA TYR A 81 1.08 -2.96 14.73
C TYR A 81 0.75 -4.42 14.45
N LEU A 82 0.35 -4.68 13.23
CA LEU A 82 0.19 -6.01 12.68
C LEU A 82 1.37 -6.33 11.78
N GLU A 83 1.97 -7.51 11.92
CA GLU A 83 3.00 -8.02 11.02
C GLU A 83 2.40 -9.05 10.08
N LEU A 84 2.56 -8.82 8.80
CA LEU A 84 2.12 -9.69 7.72
C LEU A 84 3.35 -10.29 7.03
N THR A 85 3.37 -11.62 6.96
CA THR A 85 4.35 -12.39 6.19
C THR A 85 3.62 -13.42 5.34
N PRO A 86 4.21 -13.92 4.25
CA PRO A 86 3.60 -15.01 3.49
C PRO A 86 3.25 -16.23 4.35
N GLY A 87 4.11 -16.54 5.34
CA GLY A 87 3.87 -17.65 6.28
C GLY A 87 2.71 -17.42 7.25
N SER A 88 2.56 -16.19 7.78
CA SER A 88 1.46 -15.89 8.71
C SER A 88 0.09 -15.99 8.04
N LEU A 89 -0.01 -15.59 6.77
CA LEU A 89 -1.26 -15.73 6.02
C LEU A 89 -1.54 -17.15 5.57
N GLY A 90 -0.52 -17.92 5.22
CA GLY A 90 -0.68 -19.35 4.95
C GLY A 90 -1.28 -20.09 6.14
N GLN A 91 -0.86 -19.75 7.37
CA GLN A 91 -1.45 -20.29 8.59
C GLN A 91 -2.92 -19.86 8.79
N ILE A 92 -3.25 -18.61 8.47
CA ILE A 92 -4.64 -18.12 8.54
C ILE A 92 -5.49 -18.85 7.49
N GLY A 93 -5.03 -18.98 6.26
CA GLY A 93 -5.69 -19.74 5.20
C GLY A 93 -5.96 -21.19 5.62
N ALA A 94 -4.94 -21.90 6.11
CA ALA A 94 -5.06 -23.26 6.58
C ALA A 94 -6.08 -23.44 7.73
N ARG A 95 -6.10 -22.51 8.70
CA ARG A 95 -7.10 -22.53 9.79
C ARG A 95 -8.52 -22.31 9.27
N MET A 96 -8.69 -21.45 8.29
CA MET A 96 -10.00 -21.22 7.68
C MET A 96 -10.45 -22.40 6.83
N ASP A 97 -9.57 -22.99 6.05
CA ASP A 97 -9.88 -24.22 5.30
C ASP A 97 -10.29 -25.34 6.25
N GLN A 98 -9.62 -25.50 7.39
CA GLN A 98 -10.00 -26.43 8.45
C GLN A 98 -11.36 -26.10 9.05
N ALA A 99 -11.66 -24.82 9.34
CA ALA A 99 -12.95 -24.39 9.86
C ALA A 99 -14.08 -24.63 8.85
N VAL A 100 -13.84 -24.35 7.57
CA VAL A 100 -14.78 -24.66 6.47
C VAL A 100 -14.98 -26.15 6.32
N GLY A 101 -13.92 -26.96 6.43
CA GLY A 101 -14.00 -28.42 6.43
C GLY A 101 -14.90 -28.95 7.55
N GLN A 102 -14.63 -28.53 8.80
CA GLN A 102 -15.47 -28.93 9.97
C GLN A 102 -16.92 -28.49 9.81
N MET A 103 -17.15 -27.30 9.23
CA MET A 103 -18.50 -26.82 8.97
C MET A 103 -19.21 -27.68 7.92
N LYS A 104 -18.54 -28.05 6.82
CA LYS A 104 -19.07 -28.98 5.81
C LYS A 104 -19.43 -30.35 6.42
N GLU A 105 -18.58 -30.90 7.29
CA GLU A 105 -18.87 -32.15 8.01
C GLU A 105 -20.12 -32.02 8.88
N LYS A 106 -20.26 -30.93 9.64
CA LYS A 106 -21.48 -30.67 10.44
C LYS A 106 -22.73 -30.48 9.57
N LEU A 107 -22.60 -29.85 8.40
CA LEU A 107 -23.70 -29.71 7.44
C LEU A 107 -24.11 -31.04 6.81
N ALA A 108 -23.16 -31.97 6.60
CA ALA A 108 -23.43 -33.29 6.01
C ALA A 108 -24.35 -34.17 6.85
N VAL A 109 -24.37 -33.96 8.17
CA VAL A 109 -25.26 -34.73 9.09
C VAL A 109 -26.64 -34.09 9.30
N LEU A 110 -26.88 -32.91 8.72
CA LEU A 110 -28.18 -32.25 8.80
C LEU A 110 -29.17 -32.78 7.75
N PRO A 111 -30.50 -32.74 8.02
CA PRO A 111 -31.52 -33.02 7.02
C PRO A 111 -31.35 -32.14 5.78
N GLU A 112 -31.62 -32.70 4.60
CA GLU A 112 -31.35 -32.05 3.31
C GLU A 112 -31.95 -30.62 3.18
N ALA A 113 -33.19 -30.44 3.73
CA ALA A 113 -33.85 -29.12 3.70
C ALA A 113 -33.09 -28.05 4.49
N GLN A 114 -32.58 -28.39 5.69
CA GLN A 114 -31.83 -27.51 6.56
C GLN A 114 -30.43 -27.21 5.94
N ARG A 115 -29.79 -28.25 5.38
CA ARG A 115 -28.51 -28.09 4.69
C ARG A 115 -28.62 -27.10 3.54
N LYS A 116 -29.59 -27.26 2.63
CA LYS A 116 -29.83 -26.34 1.51
C LYS A 116 -30.10 -24.90 1.98
N GLN A 117 -30.83 -24.72 3.06
CA GLN A 117 -31.11 -23.39 3.61
C GLN A 117 -29.84 -22.71 4.13
N ILE A 118 -28.99 -23.45 4.86
CA ILE A 118 -27.73 -22.93 5.38
C ILE A 118 -26.73 -22.66 4.24
N GLU A 119 -26.63 -23.56 3.26
CA GLU A 119 -25.81 -23.37 2.07
C GLU A 119 -26.24 -22.13 1.26
N ALA A 120 -27.54 -21.91 1.10
CA ALA A 120 -28.08 -20.71 0.45
C ALA A 120 -27.76 -19.43 1.23
N MET A 121 -27.89 -19.44 2.57
CA MET A 121 -27.49 -18.30 3.41
C MET A 121 -26.00 -18.02 3.35
N MET A 122 -25.18 -19.07 3.34
CA MET A 122 -23.74 -18.93 3.20
C MET A 122 -23.35 -18.39 1.83
N ALA A 123 -23.93 -18.92 0.75
CA ALA A 123 -23.74 -18.41 -0.61
C ALA A 123 -24.15 -16.94 -0.75
N ALA A 124 -25.24 -16.52 -0.09
CA ALA A 124 -25.67 -15.13 -0.06
C ALA A 124 -24.70 -14.20 0.71
N ARG A 125 -24.10 -14.70 1.82
CA ARG A 125 -23.15 -13.91 2.64
C ARG A 125 -21.72 -13.91 2.08
N MET A 126 -21.28 -15.02 1.52
CA MET A 126 -19.88 -15.17 1.02
C MET A 126 -19.74 -14.88 -0.48
N GLY A 127 -20.85 -14.56 -1.16
CA GLY A 127 -20.89 -14.53 -2.62
C GLY A 127 -20.86 -15.96 -3.19
N GLN A 128 -21.52 -16.20 -4.31
CA GLN A 128 -21.47 -17.50 -5.00
C GLN A 128 -20.03 -17.77 -5.48
N GLY A 129 -19.22 -18.43 -4.66
CA GLY A 129 -17.82 -18.62 -4.96
C GLY A 129 -17.42 -20.08 -4.94
N ALA A 130 -17.57 -20.78 -6.07
CA ALA A 130 -16.49 -21.70 -6.50
C ALA A 130 -15.18 -20.89 -6.59
N PRO A 131 -13.97 -21.50 -6.47
CA PRO A 131 -12.72 -20.80 -6.63
C PRO A 131 -12.67 -20.20 -8.06
N ALA A 132 -13.23 -19.00 -8.17
CA ALA A 132 -13.20 -18.26 -9.41
C ALA A 132 -11.73 -17.94 -9.72
N ALA A 133 -11.34 -18.10 -10.98
CA ALA A 133 -10.08 -17.56 -11.46
C ALA A 133 -9.91 -16.14 -10.95
N PRO A 134 -8.67 -15.68 -10.63
CA PRO A 134 -8.45 -14.31 -10.22
C PRO A 134 -9.18 -13.37 -11.16
N PRO A 135 -9.97 -12.41 -10.66
CA PRO A 135 -10.69 -11.49 -11.52
C PRO A 135 -9.69 -10.79 -12.45
N GLN A 136 -9.97 -10.80 -13.74
CA GLN A 136 -9.15 -10.09 -14.71
C GLN A 136 -9.26 -8.59 -14.45
N VAL A 137 -8.11 -7.92 -14.43
CA VAL A 137 -8.02 -6.46 -14.36
C VAL A 137 -7.74 -5.94 -15.75
N ALA A 138 -8.61 -5.06 -16.24
CA ALA A 138 -8.42 -4.36 -17.50
C ALA A 138 -8.31 -2.86 -17.24
N TYR A 139 -7.58 -2.16 -18.10
CA TYR A 139 -7.46 -0.71 -18.13
C TYR A 139 -8.09 -0.23 -19.44
N GLU A 140 -9.22 0.43 -19.35
CA GLU A 140 -9.94 0.96 -20.51
C GLU A 140 -9.77 2.47 -20.56
N LYS A 141 -9.38 3.02 -21.73
CA LYS A 141 -9.23 4.46 -21.89
C LYS A 141 -10.56 5.16 -21.60
N ALA A 142 -10.57 6.14 -20.70
CA ALA A 142 -11.78 6.79 -20.19
C ALA A 142 -11.93 8.25 -20.64
N GLY A 143 -11.35 8.61 -21.79
CA GLY A 143 -11.45 9.96 -22.35
C GLY A 143 -10.13 10.52 -22.83
N ASP A 144 -10.12 11.83 -23.10
CA ASP A 144 -8.93 12.54 -23.52
C ASP A 144 -8.02 12.90 -22.35
N SER A 145 -6.75 13.17 -22.66
CA SER A 145 -5.78 13.63 -21.68
C SER A 145 -6.23 14.92 -21.00
N ARG A 146 -5.99 15.00 -19.70
CA ARG A 146 -6.31 16.17 -18.88
C ARG A 146 -5.13 16.53 -17.98
N THR A 147 -5.17 17.71 -17.37
CA THR A 147 -4.17 18.15 -16.41
C THR A 147 -4.67 17.92 -14.99
N VAL A 148 -3.82 17.33 -14.15
CA VAL A 148 -4.05 17.15 -12.71
C VAL A 148 -2.84 17.73 -11.97
N GLY A 149 -3.05 18.82 -11.21
CA GLY A 149 -1.94 19.61 -10.69
C GLY A 149 -1.05 20.12 -11.82
N ASP A 150 0.23 19.81 -11.76
CA ASP A 150 1.22 20.22 -12.75
C ASP A 150 1.45 19.21 -13.88
N TRP A 151 0.71 18.08 -13.88
CA TRP A 151 1.00 16.96 -14.79
C TRP A 151 -0.13 16.69 -15.77
N SER A 152 0.25 16.48 -17.03
CA SER A 152 -0.66 15.93 -18.04
C SER A 152 -0.82 14.42 -17.82
N CYS A 153 -2.05 13.92 -17.85
CA CYS A 153 -2.33 12.51 -17.64
C CYS A 153 -3.45 12.00 -18.54
N ALA A 154 -3.40 10.72 -18.88
CA ALA A 154 -4.45 10.01 -19.60
C ALA A 154 -5.37 9.29 -18.61
N PRO A 155 -6.69 9.48 -18.70
CA PRO A 155 -7.64 8.79 -17.82
C PRO A 155 -7.90 7.36 -18.31
N PHE A 156 -7.94 6.42 -17.36
CA PHE A 156 -8.30 5.03 -17.56
C PHE A 156 -9.31 4.58 -16.52
N GLN A 157 -10.27 3.77 -16.96
CA GLN A 157 -11.16 3.03 -16.08
C GLN A 157 -10.51 1.70 -15.74
N ILE A 158 -10.38 1.39 -14.45
CA ILE A 158 -9.99 0.06 -13.99
C ILE A 158 -11.24 -0.80 -13.92
N VAL A 159 -11.23 -1.89 -14.68
CA VAL A 159 -12.33 -2.87 -14.74
C VAL A 159 -11.85 -4.16 -14.10
N VAL A 160 -12.58 -4.64 -13.08
CA VAL A 160 -12.26 -5.85 -12.33
C VAL A 160 -13.41 -6.85 -12.49
N GLY A 161 -13.14 -7.99 -13.12
CA GLY A 161 -14.17 -8.99 -13.36
C GLY A 161 -15.36 -8.45 -14.18
N GLY A 162 -15.10 -7.56 -15.13
CA GLY A 162 -16.12 -6.93 -15.98
C GLY A 162 -16.88 -5.76 -15.32
N LYS A 163 -16.53 -5.35 -14.10
CA LYS A 163 -17.16 -4.21 -13.40
C LYS A 163 -16.16 -3.08 -13.23
N ALA A 164 -16.57 -1.86 -13.55
CA ALA A 164 -15.80 -0.66 -13.29
C ALA A 164 -15.61 -0.46 -11.78
N SER A 165 -14.36 -0.37 -11.32
CA SER A 165 -14.03 -0.25 -9.90
C SER A 165 -13.45 1.10 -9.53
N SER A 166 -12.57 1.65 -10.36
CA SER A 166 -11.87 2.91 -10.11
C SER A 166 -11.53 3.60 -11.42
N GLU A 167 -11.41 4.91 -11.39
CA GLU A 167 -10.81 5.71 -12.45
C GLU A 167 -9.42 6.16 -12.02
N VAL A 168 -8.44 6.06 -12.90
CA VAL A 168 -7.08 6.54 -12.66
C VAL A 168 -6.65 7.47 -13.79
N CYS A 169 -6.03 8.60 -13.46
CA CYS A 169 -5.35 9.44 -14.43
C CYS A 169 -3.86 9.20 -14.33
N ILE A 170 -3.24 8.68 -15.39
CA ILE A 170 -1.86 8.20 -15.41
C ILE A 170 -1.01 9.16 -16.22
N ALA A 171 0.00 9.76 -15.59
CA ALA A 171 1.04 10.54 -16.23
C ALA A 171 2.24 9.68 -16.60
N LYS A 172 2.95 10.02 -17.67
CA LYS A 172 4.19 9.34 -18.05
C LYS A 172 5.26 9.57 -16.99
N LEU A 173 6.09 8.56 -16.71
CA LEU A 173 7.20 8.70 -15.76
C LEU A 173 8.13 9.84 -16.13
N SER A 174 8.38 10.03 -17.42
CA SER A 174 9.23 11.14 -17.94
C SER A 174 8.68 12.53 -17.59
N GLU A 175 7.35 12.71 -17.59
CA GLU A 175 6.69 13.96 -17.22
C GLU A 175 6.72 14.20 -15.70
N LEU A 176 6.78 13.11 -14.92
CA LEU A 176 6.94 13.14 -13.47
C LEU A 176 8.41 13.29 -13.04
N GLY A 177 9.34 13.24 -14.00
CA GLY A 177 10.77 13.20 -13.72
C GLY A 177 11.18 11.92 -12.95
N LEU A 178 10.42 10.83 -13.05
CA LEU A 178 10.68 9.55 -12.39
C LEU A 178 11.31 8.54 -13.35
N SER A 179 12.09 7.64 -12.79
CA SER A 179 12.58 6.44 -13.46
C SER A 179 11.86 5.19 -12.93
N ARG A 180 11.93 4.07 -13.67
CA ARG A 180 11.42 2.78 -13.18
C ARG A 180 12.15 2.33 -11.90
N ASP A 181 13.45 2.59 -11.81
CA ASP A 181 14.27 2.18 -10.68
C ASP A 181 13.81 2.84 -9.37
N GLU A 182 13.33 4.08 -9.43
CA GLU A 182 12.77 4.79 -8.28
C GLU A 182 11.45 4.20 -7.80
N LEU A 183 10.77 3.41 -8.64
CA LEU A 183 9.50 2.73 -8.30
C LEU A 183 9.70 1.26 -7.94
N THR A 184 10.93 0.77 -7.82
CA THR A 184 11.22 -0.64 -7.53
C THR A 184 10.61 -1.10 -6.20
N GLY A 185 10.67 -0.26 -5.16
CA GLY A 185 10.03 -0.54 -3.88
C GLY A 185 8.51 -0.72 -4.01
N PHE A 186 7.86 0.06 -4.86
CA PHE A 186 6.44 -0.06 -5.15
C PHE A 186 6.12 -1.35 -5.94
N ALA A 187 6.93 -1.68 -6.94
CA ALA A 187 6.77 -2.92 -7.71
C ALA A 187 6.98 -4.16 -6.82
N SER A 188 8.00 -4.13 -5.95
CA SER A 188 8.30 -5.20 -4.98
C SER A 188 7.16 -5.39 -3.99
N PHE A 189 6.57 -4.30 -3.48
CA PHE A 189 5.38 -4.34 -2.64
C PHE A 189 4.19 -4.96 -3.37
N GLY A 190 3.95 -4.58 -4.63
CA GLY A 190 2.91 -5.18 -5.46
C GLY A 190 3.09 -6.70 -5.64
N ALA A 191 4.31 -7.15 -5.92
CA ALA A 191 4.64 -8.56 -6.03
C ALA A 191 4.46 -9.31 -4.69
N PHE A 192 4.82 -8.70 -3.58
CA PHE A 192 4.57 -9.23 -2.24
C PHE A 192 3.07 -9.39 -1.99
N MET A 193 2.27 -8.35 -2.26
CA MET A 193 0.81 -8.38 -2.08
C MET A 193 0.15 -9.45 -2.97
N ALA A 194 0.63 -9.66 -4.18
CA ALA A 194 0.14 -10.72 -5.06
C ALA A 194 0.39 -12.12 -4.46
N LYS A 195 1.59 -12.37 -3.90
CA LYS A 195 1.91 -13.62 -3.18
C LYS A 195 1.02 -13.79 -1.95
N MET A 196 0.77 -12.72 -1.22
CA MET A 196 -0.12 -12.68 -0.05
C MET A 196 -1.55 -13.08 -0.42
N THR A 197 -2.09 -12.48 -1.48
CA THR A 197 -3.43 -12.79 -1.99
C THR A 197 -3.54 -14.25 -2.45
N ALA A 198 -2.51 -14.76 -3.12
CA ALA A 198 -2.46 -16.17 -3.52
C ALA A 198 -2.46 -17.13 -2.32
N ALA A 199 -1.76 -16.77 -1.24
CA ALA A 199 -1.70 -17.59 -0.01
C ALA A 199 -3.02 -17.59 0.77
N MET A 200 -3.88 -16.57 0.61
CA MET A 200 -5.18 -16.49 1.28
C MET A 200 -6.26 -17.41 0.64
N GLY A 201 -5.99 -18.03 -0.49
CA GLY A 201 -6.87 -19.03 -1.11
C GLY A 201 -8.29 -18.49 -1.41
N ALA A 202 -9.30 -19.17 -0.83
CA ALA A 202 -10.73 -18.84 -1.04
C ALA A 202 -11.18 -17.51 -0.42
N LEU A 203 -10.40 -16.92 0.48
CA LEU A 203 -10.65 -15.59 1.07
C LEU A 203 -10.24 -14.44 0.14
N ARG A 204 -10.24 -14.64 -1.13
CA ARG A 204 -9.86 -13.63 -2.11
C ARG A 204 -10.71 -12.38 -1.95
N SER A 205 -10.20 -11.44 -1.17
CA SER A 205 -10.64 -10.06 -1.27
C SER A 205 -10.28 -9.55 -2.67
N PRO A 206 -11.16 -8.82 -3.34
CA PRO A 206 -10.84 -8.15 -4.60
C PRO A 206 -9.87 -6.97 -4.39
N MET A 207 -8.96 -7.04 -3.42
CA MET A 207 -7.85 -6.10 -3.34
C MET A 207 -6.98 -6.33 -4.57
N THR A 208 -7.32 -5.62 -5.61
CA THR A 208 -6.52 -5.50 -6.81
C THR A 208 -5.20 -4.84 -6.43
N SER A 209 -4.17 -5.65 -6.24
CA SER A 209 -2.81 -5.13 -6.24
C SER A 209 -2.57 -4.55 -7.63
N ILE A 210 -2.37 -3.24 -7.71
CA ILE A 210 -1.94 -2.60 -8.95
C ILE A 210 -0.57 -3.21 -9.26
N ASN A 211 -0.53 -4.11 -10.23
CA ASN A 211 0.72 -4.64 -10.74
C ASN A 211 1.23 -3.65 -11.79
N PHE A 212 2.34 -2.98 -11.49
CA PHE A 212 2.92 -1.95 -12.33
C PHE A 212 3.23 -2.45 -13.76
N ASP A 213 3.79 -3.65 -13.89
CA ASP A 213 4.12 -4.22 -15.21
C ASP A 213 2.86 -4.55 -16.01
N SER A 214 1.82 -5.10 -15.35
CA SER A 214 0.53 -5.37 -15.99
C SER A 214 -0.16 -4.08 -16.42
N MET A 215 -0.08 -3.03 -15.59
CA MET A 215 -0.59 -1.70 -15.91
C MET A 215 0.15 -1.13 -17.13
N THR A 216 1.48 -1.05 -17.09
CA THR A 216 2.32 -0.55 -18.20
C THR A 216 2.03 -1.28 -19.51
N LYS A 217 1.91 -2.62 -19.45
CA LYS A 217 1.57 -3.43 -20.63
C LYS A 217 0.18 -3.10 -21.18
N ALA A 218 -0.79 -2.89 -20.32
CA ALA A 218 -2.17 -2.59 -20.70
C ALA A 218 -2.35 -1.19 -21.29
N ILE A 219 -1.66 -0.18 -20.72
CA ILE A 219 -1.77 1.21 -21.17
C ILE A 219 -0.78 1.60 -22.27
N GLY A 220 0.26 0.77 -22.50
CA GLY A 220 1.23 0.94 -23.60
C GLY A 220 2.36 1.93 -23.31
N PHE A 221 2.51 2.42 -22.08
CA PHE A 221 3.61 3.31 -21.67
C PHE A 221 3.94 3.19 -20.17
N ASP A 222 5.15 3.63 -19.79
CA ASP A 222 5.53 3.71 -18.39
C ASP A 222 4.90 4.94 -17.75
N GLY A 223 4.05 4.72 -16.76
CA GLY A 223 3.31 5.79 -16.11
C GLY A 223 3.04 5.53 -14.63
N PHE A 224 2.66 6.59 -13.93
CA PHE A 224 2.26 6.51 -12.53
C PHE A 224 0.93 7.28 -12.32
N PRO A 225 0.00 6.77 -11.50
CA PRO A 225 -1.25 7.45 -11.20
C PRO A 225 -1.03 8.78 -10.48
N VAL A 226 -1.42 9.89 -11.10
CA VAL A 226 -1.42 11.22 -10.46
C VAL A 226 -2.76 11.52 -9.80
N GLN A 227 -3.82 10.83 -10.20
CA GLN A 227 -5.11 10.87 -9.53
C GLN A 227 -5.78 9.50 -9.62
N THR A 228 -6.37 9.07 -8.51
CA THR A 228 -7.19 7.86 -8.44
C THR A 228 -8.52 8.20 -7.82
N THR A 229 -9.61 7.83 -8.46
CA THR A 229 -10.98 7.96 -7.95
C THR A 229 -11.57 6.57 -7.76
N THR A 230 -11.85 6.19 -6.52
CA THR A 230 -12.47 4.91 -6.18
C THR A 230 -13.89 5.13 -5.65
N LYS A 231 -14.86 4.41 -6.20
CA LYS A 231 -16.26 4.43 -5.76
C LYS A 231 -16.59 3.15 -5.00
N PHE A 232 -17.23 3.27 -3.86
CA PHE A 232 -17.61 2.15 -3.00
C PHE A 232 -19.14 2.02 -2.96
N GLY A 233 -19.66 0.83 -3.31
CA GLY A 233 -21.10 0.54 -3.33
C GLY A 233 -21.89 1.29 -4.41
N ASP A 234 -23.21 1.09 -4.42
CA ASP A 234 -24.11 1.55 -5.48
C ASP A 234 -24.52 3.03 -5.34
N GLY A 235 -23.62 3.92 -5.04
CA GLY A 235 -23.91 5.36 -5.03
C GLY A 235 -23.43 6.10 -3.81
N GLY A 236 -22.54 5.51 -3.10
CA GLY A 236 -22.16 6.11 -1.88
C GLY A 236 -20.82 6.81 -1.90
N ARG A 237 -19.87 6.18 -1.24
CA ARG A 237 -18.59 6.77 -0.89
C ARG A 237 -17.65 6.84 -2.08
N GLN A 238 -17.07 8.01 -2.30
CA GLN A 238 -16.04 8.23 -3.31
C GLN A 238 -14.77 8.74 -2.62
N ILE A 239 -13.66 8.06 -2.86
CA ILE A 239 -12.34 8.52 -2.41
C ILE A 239 -11.54 8.97 -3.63
N VAL A 240 -11.01 10.19 -3.55
CA VAL A 240 -10.11 10.77 -4.55
C VAL A 240 -8.75 10.96 -3.92
N VAL A 241 -7.73 10.34 -4.50
CA VAL A 241 -6.32 10.51 -4.11
C VAL A 241 -5.61 11.24 -5.24
N THR A 242 -4.97 12.38 -4.94
CA THR A 242 -4.29 13.23 -5.93
C THR A 242 -2.85 13.47 -5.51
N LEU A 243 -1.91 13.20 -6.42
CA LEU A 243 -0.50 13.50 -6.25
C LEU A 243 -0.29 15.01 -6.18
N LYS A 244 0.54 15.48 -5.25
CA LYS A 244 0.83 16.92 -5.01
C LYS A 244 2.28 17.27 -5.27
N SER A 245 3.20 16.39 -4.91
CA SER A 245 4.63 16.63 -5.13
C SER A 245 5.43 15.35 -5.15
N ILE A 246 6.58 15.41 -5.80
CA ILE A 246 7.60 14.35 -5.83
C ILE A 246 8.93 15.02 -5.45
N GLN A 247 9.62 14.45 -4.47
CA GLN A 247 10.90 14.95 -3.97
C GLN A 247 11.89 13.80 -3.82
N ARG A 248 13.17 14.09 -4.01
CA ARG A 248 14.26 13.15 -3.73
C ARG A 248 15.03 13.66 -2.53
N GLN A 249 14.99 12.91 -1.45
CA GLN A 249 15.66 13.29 -0.20
C GLN A 249 16.04 12.05 0.61
N ALA A 250 16.99 12.18 1.51
CA ALA A 250 17.28 11.13 2.47
C ALA A 250 16.01 10.83 3.28
N PRO A 251 15.61 9.55 3.41
CA PRO A 251 14.45 9.20 4.23
C PRO A 251 14.75 9.58 5.69
N PRO A 252 13.74 9.99 6.46
CA PRO A 252 13.91 10.20 7.90
C PRO A 252 14.52 8.97 8.58
N ALA A 253 15.33 9.16 9.60
CA ALA A 253 15.85 8.05 10.38
C ALA A 253 14.72 7.19 10.91
N GLY A 254 14.82 5.86 10.73
CA GLY A 254 13.75 4.93 11.11
C GLY A 254 12.50 4.98 10.25
N ALA A 255 12.53 5.61 9.07
CA ALA A 255 11.37 5.71 8.18
C ALA A 255 10.72 4.36 7.86
N PHE A 256 11.50 3.29 7.82
CA PHE A 256 11.03 1.95 7.50
C PHE A 256 11.07 1.00 8.70
N ASP A 257 11.08 1.54 9.93
CA ASP A 257 11.08 0.76 11.16
C ASP A 257 9.79 0.95 11.94
N ILE A 258 9.52 0.04 12.87
CA ILE A 258 8.43 0.18 13.83
C ILE A 258 8.87 1.18 14.89
N PRO A 259 8.12 2.27 15.12
CA PRO A 259 8.47 3.24 16.15
C PRO A 259 8.49 2.61 17.56
N ALA A 260 9.31 3.14 18.43
CA ALA A 260 9.35 2.71 19.83
C ALA A 260 7.97 2.87 20.50
N GLY A 261 7.63 1.94 21.39
CA GLY A 261 6.35 1.95 22.11
C GLY A 261 5.18 1.28 21.39
N TYR A 262 5.37 0.80 20.16
CA TYR A 262 4.33 0.04 19.47
C TYR A 262 4.30 -1.42 19.95
N THR A 263 3.09 -1.94 20.16
CA THR A 263 2.86 -3.32 20.57
C THR A 263 2.34 -4.16 19.40
N LYS A 264 2.92 -5.35 19.20
CA LYS A 264 2.46 -6.29 18.17
C LYS A 264 1.10 -6.87 18.55
N ILE A 265 0.17 -6.87 17.59
CA ILE A 265 -1.12 -7.54 17.70
C ILE A 265 -1.19 -8.69 16.69
N ASP A 266 -2.03 -9.68 16.97
CA ASP A 266 -2.34 -10.76 16.04
C ASP A 266 -3.51 -10.39 15.11
N PHE A 267 -3.67 -11.15 14.03
CA PHE A 267 -4.74 -10.93 13.05
C PHE A 267 -6.15 -11.12 13.65
N ALA A 268 -6.32 -12.02 14.62
CA ALA A 268 -7.60 -12.25 15.28
C ALA A 268 -8.03 -11.05 16.15
N SER A 269 -7.06 -10.38 16.76
CA SER A 269 -7.28 -9.15 17.52
C SER A 269 -7.69 -8.00 16.60
N MET A 270 -7.16 -7.94 15.37
CA MET A 270 -7.54 -6.92 14.39
C MET A 270 -9.03 -7.02 13.99
N GLY A 271 -9.57 -8.22 13.84
CA GLY A 271 -10.99 -8.44 13.54
C GLY A 271 -11.93 -7.85 14.60
N ARG A 272 -11.53 -7.89 15.87
CA ARG A 272 -12.28 -7.29 17.00
C ARG A 272 -12.21 -5.76 17.00
N LEU A 273 -11.09 -5.19 16.53
CA LEU A 273 -10.87 -3.74 16.46
C LEU A 273 -11.56 -3.09 15.26
N LEU A 274 -11.92 -3.87 14.24
CA LEU A 274 -12.63 -3.43 13.03
C LEU A 274 -14.14 -3.69 13.11
N ALA A 275 -14.62 -4.40 14.14
CA ALA A 275 -16.04 -4.58 14.36
C ALA A 275 -16.66 -3.21 14.69
N PRO A 276 -17.76 -2.79 14.03
CA PRO A 276 -18.48 -1.59 14.42
C PRO A 276 -19.04 -1.79 15.84
N GLU A 277 -18.89 -0.77 16.69
CA GLU A 277 -19.56 -0.68 18.00
C GLU A 277 -21.07 -0.56 17.82
#